data_481c3c546939fcfe976d0237136ce1dc
#
_entry.id   481c3c546939fcfe976d0237136ce1dc
#
_cell.length_a   1.000
_cell.length_b   1.000
_cell.length_c   1.000
_cell.angle_alpha   90.00
_cell.angle_beta   90.00
_cell.angle_gamma   90.00
#
_symmetry.space_group_name_H-M   'P 1'
#
loop_
_entity.id
_entity.type
_entity.pdbx_description
1 polymer ?
#
loop_
_entity_poly.entity_id
_entity_poly.type
_entity_poly.pdbx_seq_one_letter_code
_entity_poly.pdbx_strand_id
1 'polypeptide(L)'
;MTKIAEYKNVEIHRKEHIVLKDVTFELHSGEFVYLIGRVGSGKSSLMKSMYCEVPVAEGEAMVLDNDLTSIKKKDIPYLRRKIGIVFQDFQLLTDRSVYDNLRFVLEATGWKNKNEINERIEQALRQVGMSNKSYKMPHE
;
A
#
# COMPACT_ATOMS: atom_id res chain seq x y z
N MET A 1 -1.98 10.53 20.40
CA MET A 1 -2.04 9.49 19.34
C MET A 1 -0.89 9.69 18.36
N THR A 2 -0.33 8.60 17.89
CA THR A 2 0.77 8.64 16.94
C THR A 2 0.28 9.08 15.56
N LYS A 3 0.96 10.06 14.98
CA LYS A 3 0.66 10.53 13.63
C LYS A 3 1.25 9.54 12.62
N ILE A 4 0.41 8.99 11.76
CA ILE A 4 0.80 8.02 10.72
C ILE A 4 1.16 8.73 9.42
N ALA A 5 0.37 9.74 9.06
CA ALA A 5 0.59 10.52 7.84
C ALA A 5 0.24 11.98 8.07
N GLU A 6 0.99 12.87 7.43
CA GLU A 6 0.71 14.29 7.45
C GLU A 6 1.05 14.90 6.10
N TYR A 7 0.04 15.49 5.46
CA TYR A 7 0.17 16.24 4.22
C TYR A 7 -0.12 17.70 4.47
N LYS A 8 0.74 18.59 4.00
CA LYS A 8 0.58 20.04 4.11
C LYS A 8 0.76 20.69 2.75
N ASN A 9 -0.31 21.26 2.24
CA ASN A 9 -0.32 22.01 0.98
C ASN A 9 0.29 21.20 -0.17
N VAL A 10 -0.06 19.90 -0.24
CA VAL A 10 0.50 18.97 -1.21
C VAL A 10 -0.16 19.18 -2.58
N GLU A 11 0.68 19.20 -3.60
CA GLU A 11 0.27 19.23 -4.99
C GLU A 11 0.75 17.94 -5.67
N ILE A 12 -0.13 17.32 -6.46
CA ILE A 12 0.17 16.11 -7.21
C ILE A 12 -0.15 16.36 -8.68
N HIS A 13 0.81 16.01 -9.54
CA HIS A 13 0.69 16.14 -10.99
C HIS A 13 0.57 14.77 -11.65
N ARG A 14 -0.11 14.75 -12.78
CA ARG A 14 -0.12 13.62 -13.69
C ARG A 14 0.23 14.15 -15.07
N LYS A 15 1.44 13.79 -15.54
CA LYS A 15 2.05 14.38 -16.74
C LYS A 15 2.17 15.89 -16.55
N GLU A 16 1.54 16.69 -17.41
CA GLU A 16 1.59 18.15 -17.33
C GLU A 16 0.38 18.75 -16.60
N HIS A 17 -0.50 17.90 -16.07
CA HIS A 17 -1.72 18.36 -15.42
C HIS A 17 -1.64 18.30 -13.92
N ILE A 18 -2.13 19.34 -13.24
CA ILE A 18 -2.30 19.33 -11.80
C ILE A 18 -3.57 18.51 -11.50
N VAL A 19 -3.39 17.41 -10.77
CA VAL A 19 -4.49 16.51 -10.38
C VAL A 19 -5.07 16.93 -9.04
N LEU A 20 -4.19 17.27 -8.08
CA LEU A 20 -4.56 17.71 -6.74
C LEU A 20 -3.70 18.91 -6.34
N LYS A 21 -4.32 19.86 -5.64
CA LYS A 21 -3.66 21.07 -5.16
C LYS A 21 -4.09 21.38 -3.72
N ASP A 22 -3.16 21.88 -2.93
CA ASP A 22 -3.40 22.31 -1.55
C ASP A 22 -4.04 21.24 -0.66
N VAL A 23 -3.63 20.00 -0.82
CA VAL A 23 -4.14 18.89 0.02
C VAL A 23 -3.45 18.93 1.38
N THR A 24 -4.25 19.09 2.42
CA THR A 24 -3.76 19.13 3.80
C THR A 24 -4.62 18.20 4.65
N PHE A 25 -3.98 17.22 5.30
CA PHE A 25 -4.67 16.34 6.24
C PHE A 25 -3.66 15.65 7.15
N GLU A 26 -4.18 15.09 8.23
CA GLU A 26 -3.43 14.24 9.15
C GLU A 26 -4.19 12.93 9.34
N LEU A 27 -3.44 11.84 9.49
CA LEU A 27 -3.96 10.53 9.82
C LEU A 27 -3.22 10.02 11.05
N HIS A 28 -3.97 9.64 12.07
CA HIS A 28 -3.42 9.15 13.33
C HIS A 28 -3.68 7.66 13.52
N SER A 29 -2.88 7.05 14.38
CA SER A 29 -3.03 5.64 14.74
C SER A 29 -4.45 5.37 15.26
N GLY A 30 -5.05 4.28 14.79
CA GLY A 30 -6.40 3.86 15.20
C GLY A 30 -7.54 4.53 14.46
N GLU A 31 -7.25 5.49 13.58
CA GLU A 31 -8.29 6.14 12.80
C GLU A 31 -8.69 5.32 11.58
N PHE A 32 -9.96 5.44 11.20
CA PHE A 32 -10.50 4.93 9.95
C PHE A 32 -11.04 6.12 9.16
N VAL A 33 -10.51 6.34 7.96
CA VAL A 33 -10.81 7.53 7.16
C VAL A 33 -11.34 7.14 5.79
N TYR A 34 -12.47 7.73 5.39
CA TYR A 34 -12.98 7.63 4.03
C TYR A 34 -12.43 8.76 3.17
N LEU A 35 -11.95 8.42 1.99
CA LEU A 35 -11.56 9.38 0.98
C LEU A 35 -12.66 9.43 -0.08
N ILE A 36 -13.39 10.54 -0.12
CA ILE A 36 -14.58 10.68 -0.96
C ILE A 36 -14.32 11.71 -2.05
N GLY A 37 -14.80 11.43 -3.24
CA GLY A 37 -14.71 12.34 -4.38
C GLY A 37 -15.24 11.67 -5.64
N ARG A 38 -15.49 12.47 -6.66
CA ARG A 38 -15.96 11.97 -7.95
C ARG A 38 -14.86 11.17 -8.65
N VAL A 39 -15.25 10.32 -9.59
CA VAL A 39 -14.30 9.64 -10.49
C VAL A 39 -13.46 10.70 -11.19
N GLY A 40 -12.14 10.51 -11.20
CA GLY A 40 -11.23 11.48 -11.81
C GLY A 40 -10.84 12.66 -10.93
N SER A 41 -11.29 12.71 -9.66
CA SER A 41 -10.96 13.80 -8.73
C SER A 41 -9.56 13.70 -8.11
N GLY A 42 -8.80 12.62 -8.40
CA GLY A 42 -7.46 12.44 -7.89
C GLY A 42 -7.32 11.56 -6.66
N LYS A 43 -8.39 10.89 -6.23
CA LYS A 43 -8.34 9.99 -5.05
C LYS A 43 -7.25 8.91 -5.19
N SER A 44 -7.22 8.24 -6.34
CA SER A 44 -6.23 7.20 -6.60
C SER A 44 -4.81 7.76 -6.59
N SER A 45 -4.62 8.95 -7.15
CA SER A 45 -3.30 9.62 -7.16
C SER A 45 -2.84 9.96 -5.75
N LEU A 46 -3.75 10.43 -4.90
CA LEU A 46 -3.43 10.71 -3.50
C LEU A 46 -2.99 9.43 -2.78
N MET A 47 -3.76 8.36 -2.92
CA MET A 47 -3.41 7.08 -2.28
C MET A 47 -2.08 6.53 -2.81
N LYS A 48 -1.86 6.61 -4.12
CA LYS A 48 -0.60 6.16 -4.74
C LYS A 48 0.61 6.97 -4.30
N SER A 49 0.42 8.23 -3.94
CA SER A 49 1.50 9.06 -3.40
C SER A 49 1.98 8.55 -2.03
N MET A 50 1.08 7.97 -1.23
CA MET A 50 1.42 7.50 0.11
C MET A 50 2.40 6.35 0.12
N TYR A 51 2.48 5.58 -0.94
CA TYR A 51 3.47 4.51 -1.09
C TYR A 51 4.43 4.74 -2.28
N CYS A 52 4.54 6.00 -2.70
CA CYS A 52 5.54 6.47 -3.68
C CYS A 52 5.37 5.92 -5.10
N GLU A 53 4.18 5.51 -5.49
CA GLU A 53 3.89 5.20 -6.90
C GLU A 53 3.71 6.47 -7.73
N VAL A 54 3.18 7.52 -7.09
CA VAL A 54 3.04 8.85 -7.68
C VAL A 54 3.83 9.83 -6.81
N PRO A 55 4.72 10.66 -7.39
CA PRO A 55 5.50 11.59 -6.60
C PRO A 55 4.68 12.78 -6.11
N VAL A 56 5.10 13.34 -4.98
CA VAL A 56 4.59 14.62 -4.47
C VAL A 56 5.34 15.73 -5.19
N ALA A 57 4.61 16.57 -5.91
CA ALA A 57 5.22 17.65 -6.70
C ALA A 57 5.59 18.86 -5.84
N GLU A 58 4.71 19.27 -4.95
CA GLU A 58 4.92 20.39 -4.04
C GLU A 58 4.29 20.09 -2.68
N GLY A 59 4.72 20.85 -1.66
CA GLY A 59 4.22 20.72 -0.30
C GLY A 59 5.06 19.80 0.56
N GLU A 60 4.56 19.49 1.74
CA GLU A 60 5.20 18.59 2.69
C GLU A 60 4.34 17.34 2.88
N ALA A 61 4.96 16.17 2.81
CA ALA A 61 4.26 14.90 2.98
C ALA A 61 5.12 13.92 3.78
N MET A 62 4.59 13.49 4.91
CA MET A 62 5.22 12.49 5.78
C MET A 62 4.30 11.28 5.88
N VAL A 63 4.85 10.08 5.70
CA VAL A 63 4.14 8.81 5.90
C VAL A 63 5.06 7.87 6.66
N LEU A 64 4.60 7.39 7.81
CA LEU A 64 5.35 6.46 8.67
C LEU A 64 6.79 6.93 8.88
N ASP A 65 6.94 8.20 9.25
CA ASP A 65 8.21 8.87 9.52
C ASP A 65 9.14 9.04 8.30
N ASN A 66 8.60 8.86 7.09
CA ASN A 66 9.34 9.09 5.85
C ASN A 66 8.86 10.37 5.18
N ASP A 67 9.79 11.24 4.82
CA ASP A 67 9.51 12.41 4.01
C ASP A 67 9.41 12.00 2.54
N LEU A 68 8.21 12.04 1.98
CA LEU A 68 7.97 11.59 0.61
C LEU A 68 8.63 12.48 -0.44
N THR A 69 9.00 13.71 -0.09
CA THR A 69 9.65 14.63 -1.01
C THR A 69 11.15 14.38 -1.15
N SER A 70 11.75 13.67 -0.20
CA SER A 70 13.19 13.39 -0.17
C SER A 70 13.54 11.91 -0.07
N ILE A 71 12.56 11.02 0.01
CA ILE A 71 12.79 9.58 0.14
C ILE A 71 13.61 9.04 -1.04
N LYS A 72 14.63 8.23 -0.74
CA LYS A 72 15.48 7.62 -1.75
C LYS A 72 14.84 6.35 -2.30
N LYS A 73 15.12 6.05 -3.57
CA LYS A 73 14.59 4.84 -4.23
C LYS A 73 14.87 3.56 -3.44
N LYS A 74 16.04 3.46 -2.80
CA LYS A 74 16.42 2.28 -2.01
C LYS A 74 15.58 2.11 -0.75
N ASP A 75 14.96 3.19 -0.25
CA ASP A 75 14.17 3.18 0.98
C ASP A 75 12.68 2.94 0.73
N ILE A 76 12.22 3.16 -0.49
CA ILE A 76 10.80 2.98 -0.87
C ILE A 76 10.28 1.55 -0.58
N PRO A 77 11.00 0.46 -0.92
CA PRO A 77 10.52 -0.88 -0.59
C PRO A 77 10.29 -1.10 0.91
N TYR A 78 11.09 -0.48 1.76
CA TYR A 78 10.93 -0.60 3.21
C TYR A 78 9.70 0.15 3.72
N LEU A 79 9.39 1.31 3.14
CA LEU A 79 8.14 2.01 3.43
C LEU A 79 6.94 1.14 3.01
N ARG A 80 6.97 0.60 1.81
CA ARG A 80 5.88 -0.23 1.27
C ARG A 80 5.61 -1.47 2.09
N ARG A 81 6.63 -2.06 2.73
CA ARG A 81 6.46 -3.23 3.62
C ARG A 81 5.61 -2.93 4.85
N LYS A 82 5.51 -1.66 5.22
CA LYS A 82 4.73 -1.21 6.39
C LYS A 82 3.28 -0.87 6.03
N ILE A 83 2.90 -0.94 4.76
CA ILE A 83 1.60 -0.54 4.27
C ILE A 83 0.92 -1.74 3.61
N GLY A 84 -0.29 -2.08 4.07
CA GLY A 84 -1.14 -3.04 3.38
C GLY A 84 -1.98 -2.32 2.35
N ILE A 85 -1.98 -2.80 1.11
CA ILE A 85 -2.71 -2.18 0.01
C ILE A 85 -3.66 -3.20 -0.60
N VAL A 86 -4.93 -2.82 -0.74
CA VAL A 86 -5.90 -3.59 -1.52
C VAL A 86 -6.13 -2.82 -2.81
N PHE A 87 -5.67 -3.41 -3.93
CA PHE A 87 -5.76 -2.76 -5.24
C PHE A 87 -7.14 -2.94 -5.85
N GLN A 88 -7.56 -1.97 -6.67
CA GLN A 88 -8.84 -2.00 -7.36
C GLN A 88 -8.94 -3.18 -8.34
N ASP A 89 -7.85 -3.51 -9.00
CA ASP A 89 -7.73 -4.62 -9.97
C ASP A 89 -7.01 -5.85 -9.38
N PHE A 90 -7.01 -5.96 -8.07
CA PHE A 90 -6.44 -7.03 -7.25
C PHE A 90 -4.93 -7.21 -7.33
N GLN A 91 -4.28 -7.05 -8.47
CA GLN A 91 -2.82 -7.16 -8.65
C GLN A 91 -2.26 -8.52 -8.19
N LEU A 92 -3.01 -9.60 -8.40
CA LEU A 92 -2.61 -10.96 -8.03
C LEU A 92 -2.01 -11.70 -9.23
N LEU A 93 -1.11 -12.63 -8.93
CA LEU A 93 -0.54 -13.52 -9.96
C LEU A 93 -1.58 -14.60 -10.27
N THR A 94 -2.14 -14.55 -11.48
CA THR A 94 -3.27 -15.39 -11.88
C THR A 94 -2.86 -16.80 -12.30
N ASP A 95 -1.56 -17.03 -12.53
CA ASP A 95 -0.99 -18.32 -12.88
C ASP A 95 -0.56 -19.14 -11.67
N ARG A 96 -0.84 -18.66 -10.46
CA ARG A 96 -0.43 -19.28 -9.20
C ARG A 96 -1.60 -19.40 -8.24
N SER A 97 -1.49 -20.37 -7.34
CA SER A 97 -2.48 -20.55 -6.27
C SER A 97 -2.49 -19.40 -5.28
N VAL A 98 -3.50 -19.36 -4.43
CA VAL A 98 -3.56 -18.42 -3.30
C VAL A 98 -2.33 -18.59 -2.41
N TYR A 99 -1.95 -19.82 -2.09
CA TYR A 99 -0.75 -20.13 -1.31
C TYR A 99 0.51 -19.53 -1.96
N ASP A 100 0.70 -19.77 -3.25
CA ASP A 100 1.90 -19.31 -3.95
C ASP A 100 1.96 -17.79 -4.10
N ASN A 101 0.81 -17.11 -4.20
CA ASN A 101 0.76 -15.65 -4.17
C ASN A 101 1.27 -15.11 -2.84
N LEU A 102 0.84 -15.70 -1.73
CA LEU A 102 1.29 -15.28 -0.40
C LEU A 102 2.76 -15.61 -0.17
N ARG A 103 3.20 -16.80 -0.59
CA ARG A 103 4.60 -17.21 -0.48
C ARG A 103 5.51 -16.26 -1.26
N PHE A 104 5.11 -15.87 -2.46
CA PHE A 104 5.88 -14.95 -3.29
C PHE A 104 6.17 -13.63 -2.54
N VAL A 105 5.15 -13.06 -1.90
CA VAL A 105 5.30 -11.80 -1.14
C VAL A 105 6.26 -11.99 0.04
N LEU A 106 6.13 -13.07 0.78
CA LEU A 106 7.00 -13.32 1.93
C LEU A 106 8.45 -13.50 1.50
N GLU A 107 8.69 -14.31 0.47
CA GLU A 107 10.05 -14.51 -0.06
C GLU A 107 10.64 -13.20 -0.59
N ALA A 108 9.86 -12.41 -1.31
CA ALA A 108 10.29 -11.13 -1.86
C ALA A 108 10.62 -10.11 -0.77
N THR A 109 10.04 -10.24 0.41
CA THR A 109 10.28 -9.34 1.54
C THR A 109 11.30 -9.88 2.56
N GLY A 110 12.00 -10.96 2.20
CA GLY A 110 13.15 -11.44 2.96
C GLY A 110 12.93 -12.66 3.85
N TRP A 111 11.74 -13.25 3.82
CA TRP A 111 11.47 -14.48 4.55
C TRP A 111 12.18 -15.65 3.86
N LYS A 112 12.88 -16.47 4.61
CA LYS A 112 13.70 -17.58 4.07
C LYS A 112 13.34 -18.95 4.61
N ASN A 113 12.87 -19.03 5.86
CA ASN A 113 12.56 -20.30 6.51
C ASN A 113 11.21 -20.81 6.02
N LYS A 114 11.21 -22.00 5.41
CA LYS A 114 9.99 -22.59 4.82
C LYS A 114 8.89 -22.83 5.86
N ASN A 115 9.25 -23.26 7.05
CA ASN A 115 8.27 -23.52 8.11
C ASN A 115 7.63 -22.24 8.61
N GLU A 116 8.42 -21.18 8.79
CA GLU A 116 7.90 -19.88 9.20
C GLU A 116 6.99 -19.27 8.11
N ILE A 117 7.38 -19.39 6.84
CA ILE A 117 6.56 -18.95 5.72
C ILE A 117 5.22 -19.66 5.72
N ASN A 118 5.23 -20.99 5.84
CA ASN A 118 4.02 -21.79 5.84
C ASN A 118 3.10 -21.43 7.01
N GLU A 119 3.65 -21.30 8.20
CA GLU A 119 2.88 -20.89 9.39
C GLU A 119 2.25 -19.50 9.21
N ARG A 120 3.01 -18.56 8.64
CA ARG A 120 2.48 -17.21 8.43
C ARG A 120 1.36 -17.20 7.40
N ILE A 121 1.48 -17.97 6.32
CA ILE A 121 0.43 -18.10 5.30
C ILE A 121 -0.83 -18.71 5.92
N GLU A 122 -0.69 -19.79 6.66
CA GLU A 122 -1.84 -20.44 7.32
C GLU A 122 -2.53 -19.49 8.30
N GLN A 123 -1.76 -18.74 9.06
CA GLN A 123 -2.28 -17.74 9.99
C GLN A 123 -3.07 -16.66 9.24
N ALA A 124 -2.53 -16.13 8.16
CA ALA A 124 -3.18 -15.08 7.37
C ALA A 124 -4.50 -15.57 6.78
N LEU A 125 -4.51 -16.78 6.21
CA LEU A 125 -5.72 -17.37 5.64
C LEU A 125 -6.78 -17.63 6.70
N ARG A 126 -6.36 -18.09 7.88
CA ARG A 126 -7.26 -18.32 9.02
C ARG A 126 -7.91 -17.02 9.48
N GLN A 127 -7.15 -15.94 9.53
CA GLN A 127 -7.65 -14.62 9.96
C GLN A 127 -8.77 -14.10 9.05
N VAL A 128 -8.79 -14.50 7.79
CA VAL A 128 -9.83 -14.07 6.83
C VAL A 128 -10.82 -15.20 6.49
N GLY A 129 -10.81 -16.29 7.24
CA GLY A 129 -11.75 -17.39 7.06
C GLY A 129 -11.52 -18.24 5.81
N MET A 130 -10.29 -18.28 5.31
CA MET A 130 -9.93 -18.98 4.07
C MET A 130 -8.95 -20.15 4.29
N SER A 131 -8.94 -20.75 5.46
CA SER A 131 -7.98 -21.82 5.80
C SER A 131 -7.96 -22.98 4.81
N ASN A 132 -9.08 -23.29 4.20
CA ASN A 132 -9.22 -24.40 3.25
C ASN A 132 -9.20 -23.97 1.79
N LYS A 133 -8.70 -22.76 1.50
CA LYS A 133 -8.68 -22.19 0.13
C LYS A 133 -7.28 -21.98 -0.43
N SER A 134 -6.23 -22.43 0.28
CA SER A 134 -4.83 -22.18 -0.10
C SER A 134 -4.47 -22.73 -1.49
N TYR A 135 -5.06 -23.83 -1.87
CA TYR A 135 -4.82 -24.50 -3.17
C TYR A 135 -5.58 -23.89 -4.34
N LYS A 136 -6.54 -23.03 -4.06
CA LYS A 136 -7.37 -22.39 -5.09
C LYS A 136 -6.58 -21.37 -5.89
N MET A 137 -6.99 -21.15 -7.14
CA MET A 137 -6.48 -20.04 -7.95
C MET A 137 -7.24 -18.76 -7.58
N PRO A 138 -6.63 -17.56 -7.79
CA PRO A 138 -7.28 -16.29 -7.40
C PRO A 138 -8.66 -16.07 -8.00
N HIS A 139 -8.91 -16.61 -9.21
CA HIS A 139 -10.19 -16.43 -9.90
C HIS A 139 -11.28 -17.43 -9.46
N GLU A 140 -10.95 -18.37 -8.64
CA GLU A 140 -11.89 -19.37 -8.09
C GLU A 140 -12.47 -18.91 -6.75
#